data_ee51a25cf386ed724c4484b31eaaa606
#
_entry.id   ee51a25cf386ed724c4484b31eaaa606
#
_cell.length_a   1.000
_cell.length_b   1.000
_cell.length_c   1.000
_cell.angle_alpha   90.00
_cell.angle_beta   90.00
_cell.angle_gamma   90.00
#
_symmetry.space_group_name_H-M   'P 1'
#
loop_
_entity.id
_entity.type
_entity.pdbx_description
1 polymer ?
#
loop_
_entity_poly.entity_id
_entity_poly.type
_entity_poly.pdbx_seq_one_letter_code
_entity_poly.pdbx_strand_id
1 'polypeptide(L)'
;MLDRIGDEVARATSIVRYAPHSHFSPHTHGGGEEFLVLEGVFQDEHGDFPAGSYIRNPPTSRHTPGSASGCVIFVKLWQFDPEDRTQVRLDTAALPFAPLPTRPGVELIPLFRDDREDVRLERWPANGAIALDTSGGAELLVLEGGFEDGEDRFEPYSWLRLPPGCALRVKAGPEGCKAWVKTGHLLSIEGLMRT
;
A
#
# COMPACT_ATOMS: atom_id res chain seq x y z
N MET A 1 -2.53 -14.11 0.68
CA MET A 1 -1.26 -13.71 0.06
C MET A 1 -1.54 -13.31 -1.36
N LEU A 2 -1.05 -12.15 -1.80
CA LEU A 2 -1.27 -11.59 -3.14
C LEU A 2 -0.06 -11.87 -4.04
N ASP A 3 1.15 -11.72 -3.51
CA ASP A 3 2.40 -11.99 -4.21
C ASP A 3 3.48 -12.45 -3.23
N ARG A 4 4.35 -13.37 -3.67
CA ARG A 4 5.50 -13.83 -2.89
C ARG A 4 6.62 -14.28 -3.81
N ILE A 5 7.83 -13.76 -3.58
CA ILE A 5 9.05 -14.17 -4.26
C ILE A 5 10.10 -14.47 -3.19
N GLY A 6 10.66 -15.67 -3.21
CA GLY A 6 11.63 -16.19 -2.23
C GLY A 6 11.02 -17.21 -1.27
N ASP A 7 11.89 -17.84 -0.48
CA ASP A 7 11.55 -18.91 0.46
C ASP A 7 11.30 -18.37 1.88
N GLU A 8 12.22 -18.56 2.83
CA GLU A 8 12.05 -18.08 4.21
C GLU A 8 12.13 -16.57 4.31
N VAL A 9 13.09 -15.97 3.62
CA VAL A 9 13.22 -14.53 3.43
C VAL A 9 12.57 -14.19 2.09
N ALA A 10 11.39 -13.62 2.14
CA ALA A 10 10.60 -13.42 0.94
C ALA A 10 10.14 -11.97 0.80
N ARG A 11 10.30 -11.44 -0.40
CA ARG A 11 9.53 -10.27 -0.83
C ARG A 11 8.07 -10.68 -0.93
N ALA A 12 7.20 -10.07 -0.14
CA ALA A 12 5.80 -10.45 -0.10
C ALA A 12 4.87 -9.24 -0.07
N THR A 13 3.70 -9.41 -0.68
CA THR A 13 2.54 -8.51 -0.57
C THR A 13 1.35 -9.35 -0.14
N SER A 14 0.69 -8.95 0.95
CA SER A 14 -0.37 -9.77 1.56
C SER A 14 -1.45 -8.92 2.20
N ILE A 15 -2.67 -9.46 2.27
CA ILE A 15 -3.67 -9.03 3.24
C ILE A 15 -3.64 -10.05 4.38
N VAL A 16 -3.38 -9.57 5.59
CA VAL A 16 -3.22 -10.41 6.79
C VAL A 16 -4.28 -10.02 7.81
N ARG A 17 -4.96 -11.03 8.35
CA ARG A 17 -5.91 -10.87 9.46
C ARG A 17 -5.28 -11.33 10.77
N TYR A 18 -5.27 -10.46 11.75
CA TYR A 18 -4.91 -10.73 13.14
C TYR A 18 -6.20 -11.09 13.90
N ALA A 19 -6.18 -12.21 14.58
CA ALA A 19 -7.29 -12.56 15.48
C ALA A 19 -7.32 -11.61 16.70
N PRO A 20 -8.47 -11.42 17.35
CA PRO A 20 -8.50 -10.76 18.65
C PRO A 20 -7.53 -11.40 19.63
N HIS A 21 -6.91 -10.56 20.48
CA HIS A 21 -5.90 -10.96 21.47
C HIS A 21 -4.62 -11.59 20.87
N SER A 22 -4.28 -11.27 19.61
CA SER A 22 -3.02 -11.70 18.99
C SER A 22 -1.84 -10.93 19.57
N HIS A 23 -0.77 -11.68 19.83
CA HIS A 23 0.53 -11.15 20.22
C HIS A 23 1.63 -11.90 19.49
N PHE A 24 2.58 -11.17 18.94
CA PHE A 24 3.73 -11.74 18.24
C PHE A 24 5.01 -11.45 19.01
N SER A 25 6.02 -12.28 18.80
CA SER A 25 7.34 -12.03 19.39
C SER A 25 7.97 -10.74 18.83
N PRO A 26 8.74 -10.00 19.64
CA PRO A 26 9.55 -8.91 19.16
C PRO A 26 10.43 -9.35 17.99
N HIS A 27 10.42 -8.58 16.91
CA HIS A 27 11.24 -8.90 15.74
C HIS A 27 11.79 -7.64 15.05
N THR A 28 12.81 -7.85 14.24
CA THR A 28 13.50 -6.79 13.48
C THR A 28 13.24 -7.00 12.00
N HIS A 29 12.93 -5.92 11.30
CA HIS A 29 12.70 -5.93 9.85
C HIS A 29 14.03 -5.87 9.10
N GLY A 30 14.49 -6.99 8.54
CA GLY A 30 15.71 -7.03 7.75
C GLY A 30 15.58 -6.27 6.42
N GLY A 31 14.46 -6.43 5.73
CA GLY A 31 14.17 -5.79 4.44
C GLY A 31 13.06 -4.74 4.47
N GLY A 32 12.69 -4.27 5.67
CA GLY A 32 11.61 -3.31 5.88
C GLY A 32 10.21 -3.91 5.78
N GLU A 33 9.26 -3.17 6.35
CA GLU A 33 7.83 -3.47 6.35
C GLU A 33 7.04 -2.18 6.10
N GLU A 34 6.11 -2.23 5.18
CA GLU A 34 5.16 -1.16 4.88
C GLU A 34 3.74 -1.73 5.00
N PHE A 35 2.84 -1.06 5.71
CA PHE A 35 1.46 -1.52 5.77
C PHE A 35 0.43 -0.40 5.95
N LEU A 36 -0.79 -0.70 5.51
CA LEU A 36 -2.00 0.07 5.75
C LEU A 36 -2.96 -0.78 6.58
N VAL A 37 -3.47 -0.25 7.69
CA VAL A 37 -4.51 -0.89 8.49
C VAL A 37 -5.84 -0.72 7.76
N LEU A 38 -6.46 -1.84 7.38
CA LEU A 38 -7.72 -1.87 6.63
C LEU A 38 -8.93 -1.94 7.58
N GLU A 39 -8.82 -2.74 8.64
CA GLU A 39 -9.89 -2.96 9.63
C GLU A 39 -9.30 -3.08 11.03
N GLY A 40 -10.08 -2.68 12.05
CA GLY A 40 -9.71 -2.86 13.44
C GLY A 40 -8.57 -1.97 13.91
N VAL A 41 -7.75 -2.47 14.85
CA VAL A 41 -6.65 -1.70 15.45
C VAL A 41 -5.40 -2.57 15.52
N PHE A 42 -4.36 -2.19 14.80
CA PHE A 42 -3.01 -2.74 14.96
C PHE A 42 -2.33 -2.06 16.14
N GLN A 43 -1.56 -2.79 16.93
CA GLN A 43 -0.91 -2.30 18.14
C GLN A 43 0.56 -2.73 18.20
N ASP A 44 1.42 -1.86 18.69
CA ASP A 44 2.78 -2.17 19.10
C ASP A 44 3.21 -1.25 20.27
N GLU A 45 4.48 -1.29 20.69
CA GLU A 45 5.03 -0.43 21.74
C GLU A 45 5.00 1.07 21.42
N HIS A 46 4.69 1.44 20.18
CA HIS A 46 4.61 2.84 19.75
C HIS A 46 3.18 3.40 19.77
N GLY A 47 2.17 2.54 19.98
CA GLY A 47 0.80 2.96 20.15
C GLY A 47 -0.24 2.09 19.45
N ASP A 48 -1.44 2.65 19.35
CA ASP A 48 -2.60 2.07 18.70
C ASP A 48 -2.78 2.70 17.32
N PHE A 49 -2.92 1.86 16.30
CA PHE A 49 -3.05 2.24 14.89
C PHE A 49 -4.39 1.74 14.36
N PRO A 50 -5.44 2.57 14.36
CA PRO A 50 -6.75 2.19 13.84
C PRO A 50 -6.77 2.07 12.31
N ALA A 51 -7.88 1.56 11.76
CA ALA A 51 -8.13 1.52 10.33
C ALA A 51 -7.87 2.89 9.68
N GLY A 52 -7.14 2.90 8.56
CA GLY A 52 -6.63 4.11 7.91
C GLY A 52 -5.21 4.51 8.34
N SER A 53 -4.63 3.87 9.36
CA SER A 53 -3.23 4.13 9.72
C SER A 53 -2.29 3.55 8.66
N TYR A 54 -1.35 4.37 8.19
CA TYR A 54 -0.27 3.97 7.28
C TYR A 54 1.06 4.00 8.03
N ILE A 55 1.77 2.88 8.00
CA ILE A 55 3.02 2.69 8.70
C ILE A 55 4.11 2.23 7.73
N ARG A 56 5.30 2.79 7.90
CA ARG A 56 6.51 2.43 7.18
C ARG A 56 7.64 2.22 8.16
N ASN A 57 8.08 0.99 8.29
CA ASN A 57 9.13 0.51 9.17
C ASN A 57 10.34 0.12 8.32
N PRO A 58 11.37 0.98 8.20
CA PRO A 58 12.53 0.72 7.33
C PRO A 58 13.38 -0.46 7.85
N PRO A 59 14.32 -0.94 7.05
CA PRO A 59 15.30 -1.94 7.49
C PRO A 59 15.96 -1.55 8.81
N THR A 60 16.20 -2.54 9.68
CA THR A 60 16.71 -2.42 11.05
C THR A 60 15.72 -1.89 12.09
N SER A 61 14.53 -1.43 11.70
CA SER A 61 13.47 -1.12 12.65
C SER A 61 13.00 -2.36 13.38
N ARG A 62 12.41 -2.17 14.56
CA ARG A 62 11.96 -3.25 15.44
C ARG A 62 10.63 -2.88 16.08
N HIS A 63 9.77 -3.88 16.25
CA HIS A 63 8.55 -3.76 17.04
C HIS A 63 8.05 -5.09 17.59
N THR A 64 7.00 -5.02 18.42
CA THR A 64 6.29 -6.15 18.99
C THR A 64 4.81 -6.04 18.61
N PRO A 65 4.38 -6.59 17.45
CA PRO A 65 3.02 -6.38 16.97
C PRO A 65 1.98 -7.20 17.74
N GLY A 66 0.78 -6.65 17.79
CA GLY A 66 -0.37 -7.28 18.39
C GLY A 66 -1.67 -6.63 17.95
N SER A 67 -2.78 -7.18 18.43
CA SER A 67 -4.12 -6.58 18.28
C SER A 67 -5.06 -7.14 19.33
N ALA A 68 -5.53 -6.30 20.24
CA ALA A 68 -6.48 -6.69 21.27
C ALA A 68 -7.87 -7.00 20.68
N SER A 69 -8.32 -6.19 19.72
CA SER A 69 -9.63 -6.33 19.06
C SER A 69 -9.60 -7.13 17.77
N GLY A 70 -8.41 -7.48 17.28
CA GLY A 70 -8.20 -7.97 15.92
C GLY A 70 -8.05 -6.83 14.91
N CYS A 71 -7.33 -7.08 13.82
CA CYS A 71 -7.20 -6.14 12.71
C CYS A 71 -6.97 -6.86 11.39
N VAL A 72 -7.12 -6.12 10.29
CA VAL A 72 -6.71 -6.53 8.95
C VAL A 72 -5.74 -5.50 8.43
N ILE A 73 -4.61 -5.95 7.92
CA ILE A 73 -3.60 -5.08 7.32
C ILE A 73 -3.29 -5.51 5.88
N PHE A 74 -3.04 -4.54 5.01
CA PHE A 74 -2.36 -4.75 3.74
C PHE A 74 -0.88 -4.48 3.96
N VAL A 75 -0.03 -5.49 3.80
CA VAL A 75 1.38 -5.43 4.17
C VAL A 75 2.30 -5.81 3.03
N LYS A 76 3.43 -5.12 2.94
CA LYS A 76 4.53 -5.34 2.00
C LYS A 76 5.82 -5.55 2.79
N LEU A 77 6.48 -6.69 2.57
CA LEU A 77 7.70 -7.10 3.27
C LEU A 77 8.86 -7.21 2.29
N TRP A 78 10.06 -6.84 2.73
CA TRP A 78 11.32 -6.96 1.97
C TRP A 78 11.30 -6.19 0.64
N GLN A 79 10.79 -4.95 0.67
CA GLN A 79 10.64 -4.12 -0.54
C GLN A 79 11.31 -2.75 -0.41
N PHE A 80 12.12 -2.56 0.62
CA PHE A 80 12.85 -1.33 0.87
C PHE A 80 14.26 -1.39 0.30
N ASP A 81 14.83 -0.22 0.05
CA ASP A 81 16.28 -0.11 -0.10
C ASP A 81 16.95 -0.50 1.22
N PRO A 82 18.03 -1.29 1.21
CA PRO A 82 18.73 -1.69 2.43
C PRO A 82 19.26 -0.50 3.26
N GLU A 83 19.52 0.64 2.62
CA GLU A 83 20.01 1.86 3.27
C GLU A 83 18.88 2.83 3.70
N ASP A 84 17.64 2.53 3.37
CA ASP A 84 16.52 3.36 3.80
C ASP A 84 16.35 3.31 5.32
N ARG A 85 16.17 4.48 5.94
CA ARG A 85 15.95 4.63 7.38
C ARG A 85 14.75 5.53 7.68
N THR A 86 13.93 5.83 6.65
CA THR A 86 12.79 6.73 6.79
C THR A 86 11.60 6.01 7.37
N GLN A 87 11.31 6.31 8.64
CA GLN A 87 10.11 5.82 9.32
C GLN A 87 8.93 6.76 9.11
N VAL A 88 7.74 6.20 8.85
CA VAL A 88 6.50 6.96 8.67
C VAL A 88 5.40 6.34 9.54
N ARG A 89 4.61 7.20 10.19
CA ARG A 89 3.37 6.84 10.88
C ARG A 89 2.35 7.94 10.62
N LEU A 90 1.30 7.63 9.88
CA LEU A 90 0.25 8.58 9.50
C LEU A 90 -1.12 8.02 9.85
N ASP A 91 -1.95 8.83 10.47
CA ASP A 91 -3.40 8.61 10.54
C ASP A 91 -4.03 9.29 9.32
N THR A 92 -4.35 8.52 8.28
CA THR A 92 -4.91 9.08 7.04
C THR A 92 -6.35 9.57 7.22
N ALA A 93 -7.06 9.14 8.28
CA ALA A 93 -8.39 9.64 8.58
C ALA A 93 -8.36 11.10 9.07
N ALA A 94 -7.24 11.53 9.66
CA ALA A 94 -7.03 12.91 10.09
C ALA A 94 -6.51 13.84 8.97
N LEU A 95 -6.18 13.30 7.80
CA LEU A 95 -5.60 14.07 6.69
C LEU A 95 -6.66 14.40 5.63
N PRO A 96 -6.68 15.65 5.10
CA PRO A 96 -7.58 16.01 4.02
C PRO A 96 -7.07 15.48 2.69
N PHE A 97 -7.99 15.01 1.84
CA PHE A 97 -7.70 14.84 0.42
C PHE A 97 -7.52 16.19 -0.25
N ALA A 98 -6.49 16.33 -1.08
CA ALA A 98 -6.20 17.52 -1.86
C ALA A 98 -6.35 17.24 -3.36
N PRO A 99 -6.90 18.17 -4.15
CA PRO A 99 -7.00 18.01 -5.60
C PRO A 99 -5.63 17.79 -6.25
N LEU A 100 -5.58 16.88 -7.22
CA LEU A 100 -4.38 16.64 -8.05
C LEU A 100 -4.49 17.47 -9.33
N PRO A 101 -3.77 18.60 -9.48
CA PRO A 101 -3.95 19.52 -10.62
C PRO A 101 -3.71 18.88 -11.99
N THR A 102 -2.82 17.89 -12.06
CA THR A 102 -2.45 17.17 -13.29
C THR A 102 -3.50 16.13 -13.72
N ARG A 103 -4.46 15.80 -12.84
CA ARG A 103 -5.52 14.80 -13.09
C ARG A 103 -6.86 15.33 -12.55
N PRO A 104 -7.60 16.13 -13.35
CA PRO A 104 -8.85 16.77 -12.91
C PRO A 104 -9.85 15.77 -12.31
N GLY A 105 -10.43 16.11 -11.16
CA GLY A 105 -11.37 15.29 -10.42
C GLY A 105 -10.73 14.23 -9.52
N VAL A 106 -9.43 13.99 -9.62
CA VAL A 106 -8.69 13.12 -8.70
C VAL A 106 -8.22 13.95 -7.51
N GLU A 107 -8.39 13.38 -6.33
CA GLU A 107 -7.84 13.91 -5.07
C GLU A 107 -6.89 12.89 -4.46
N LEU A 108 -5.91 13.33 -3.68
CA LEU A 108 -4.96 12.44 -3.03
C LEU A 108 -4.59 12.88 -1.60
N ILE A 109 -4.13 11.89 -0.82
CA ILE A 109 -3.35 12.07 0.41
C ILE A 109 -1.97 11.47 0.15
N PRO A 110 -0.86 12.25 0.17
CA PRO A 110 0.48 11.70 0.06
C PRO A 110 0.83 10.91 1.33
N LEU A 111 1.41 9.73 1.16
CA LEU A 111 1.83 8.87 2.28
C LEU A 111 3.36 8.83 2.41
N PHE A 112 4.04 8.61 1.31
CA PHE A 112 5.51 8.61 1.23
C PHE A 112 5.97 8.88 -0.19
N ARG A 113 7.12 9.58 -0.33
CA ARG A 113 7.75 9.79 -1.62
C ARG A 113 9.25 9.95 -1.48
N ASP A 114 9.99 9.27 -2.34
CA ASP A 114 11.43 9.47 -2.57
C ASP A 114 11.72 9.46 -4.09
N ASP A 115 12.97 9.26 -4.49
CA ASP A 115 13.40 9.18 -5.89
C ASP A 115 13.05 7.85 -6.57
N ARG A 116 12.61 6.85 -5.83
CA ARG A 116 12.28 5.50 -6.32
C ARG A 116 10.79 5.20 -6.32
N GLU A 117 10.05 5.80 -5.40
CA GLU A 117 8.64 5.46 -5.21
C GLU A 117 7.79 6.65 -4.77
N ASP A 118 6.52 6.61 -5.14
CA ASP A 118 5.49 7.54 -4.70
C ASP A 118 4.30 6.72 -4.21
N VAL A 119 3.99 6.83 -2.91
CA VAL A 119 2.91 6.12 -2.22
C VAL A 119 1.86 7.10 -1.76
N ARG A 120 0.59 6.84 -2.08
CA ARG A 120 -0.51 7.75 -1.77
C ARG A 120 -1.86 7.04 -1.70
N LEU A 121 -2.83 7.66 -1.05
CA LEU A 121 -4.24 7.35 -1.26
C LEU A 121 -4.77 8.24 -2.38
N GLU A 122 -5.52 7.67 -3.31
CA GLU A 122 -6.24 8.42 -4.33
C GLU A 122 -7.74 8.23 -4.17
N ARG A 123 -8.51 9.28 -4.45
CA ARG A 123 -9.95 9.25 -4.64
C ARG A 123 -10.27 9.65 -6.07
N TRP A 124 -10.95 8.76 -6.78
CA TRP A 124 -11.34 8.94 -8.17
C TRP A 124 -12.83 9.30 -8.26
N PRO A 125 -13.22 10.25 -9.12
CA PRO A 125 -14.62 10.64 -9.24
C PRO A 125 -15.47 9.51 -9.86
N ALA A 126 -16.76 9.49 -9.48
CA ALA A 126 -17.73 8.57 -10.04
C ALA A 126 -17.74 8.61 -11.57
N ASN A 127 -17.68 7.44 -12.21
CA ASN A 127 -17.61 7.26 -13.66
C ASN A 127 -16.43 7.98 -14.35
N GLY A 128 -15.43 8.44 -13.58
CA GLY A 128 -14.26 9.16 -14.11
C GLY A 128 -13.34 8.27 -14.94
N ALA A 129 -12.83 8.80 -16.04
CA ALA A 129 -11.76 8.17 -16.79
C ALA A 129 -10.42 8.45 -16.09
N ILE A 130 -9.71 7.40 -15.74
CA ILE A 130 -8.45 7.46 -14.98
C ILE A 130 -7.31 6.95 -15.83
N ALA A 131 -6.26 7.76 -15.92
CA ALA A 131 -4.96 7.34 -16.45
C ALA A 131 -3.91 7.48 -15.33
N LEU A 132 -3.06 6.48 -15.17
CA LEU A 132 -1.97 6.48 -14.21
C LEU A 132 -0.63 6.41 -14.94
N ASP A 133 0.34 7.19 -14.48
CA ASP A 133 1.73 7.03 -14.91
C ASP A 133 2.30 5.75 -14.28
N THR A 134 2.64 4.82 -15.13
CA THR A 134 3.16 3.51 -14.78
C THR A 134 4.55 3.27 -15.38
N SER A 135 5.26 4.34 -15.76
CA SER A 135 6.60 4.26 -16.37
C SER A 135 7.58 3.47 -15.50
N GLY A 136 7.49 3.62 -14.17
CA GLY A 136 8.25 2.84 -13.18
C GLY A 136 7.47 1.66 -12.57
N GLY A 137 6.39 1.24 -13.22
CA GLY A 137 5.45 0.26 -12.68
C GLY A 137 4.50 0.84 -11.63
N ALA A 138 3.44 0.11 -11.35
CA ALA A 138 2.45 0.52 -10.36
C ALA A 138 1.84 -0.66 -9.59
N GLU A 139 1.42 -0.40 -8.37
CA GLU A 139 0.53 -1.27 -7.61
C GLU A 139 -0.65 -0.49 -7.06
N LEU A 140 -1.81 -1.11 -7.06
CA LEU A 140 -3.05 -0.56 -6.53
C LEU A 140 -3.74 -1.58 -5.63
N LEU A 141 -4.32 -1.09 -4.53
CA LEU A 141 -5.30 -1.83 -3.73
C LEU A 141 -6.58 -0.99 -3.67
N VAL A 142 -7.69 -1.54 -4.11
CA VAL A 142 -9.01 -0.90 -3.96
C VAL A 142 -9.42 -0.93 -2.50
N LEU A 143 -9.80 0.22 -1.95
CA LEU A 143 -10.26 0.36 -0.56
C LEU A 143 -11.77 0.56 -0.48
N GLU A 144 -12.33 1.39 -1.37
CA GLU A 144 -13.76 1.71 -1.44
C GLU A 144 -14.18 1.88 -2.90
N GLY A 145 -15.45 1.56 -3.23
CA GLY A 145 -15.94 1.63 -4.60
C GLY A 145 -15.25 0.64 -5.52
N GLY A 146 -14.79 1.08 -6.69
CA GLY A 146 -14.07 0.22 -7.61
C GLY A 146 -13.85 0.83 -8.99
N PHE A 147 -13.29 0.04 -9.90
CA PHE A 147 -13.07 0.45 -11.29
C PHE A 147 -13.16 -0.76 -12.24
N GLU A 148 -13.24 -0.47 -13.53
CA GLU A 148 -13.28 -1.47 -14.61
C GLU A 148 -12.08 -1.28 -15.55
N ASP A 149 -11.43 -2.38 -15.94
CA ASP A 149 -10.39 -2.46 -16.97
C ASP A 149 -10.81 -3.51 -18.01
N GLY A 150 -11.38 -3.06 -19.11
CA GLY A 150 -12.01 -3.95 -20.08
C GLY A 150 -13.20 -4.70 -19.46
N GLU A 151 -13.11 -6.02 -19.40
CA GLU A 151 -14.13 -6.90 -18.80
C GLU A 151 -13.87 -7.18 -17.31
N ASP A 152 -12.68 -6.84 -16.80
CA ASP A 152 -12.31 -7.08 -15.42
C ASP A 152 -12.88 -5.99 -14.49
N ARG A 153 -13.39 -6.43 -13.33
CA ARG A 153 -13.89 -5.56 -12.27
C ARG A 153 -13.02 -5.64 -11.03
N PHE A 154 -12.64 -4.47 -10.53
CA PHE A 154 -11.85 -4.31 -9.33
C PHE A 154 -12.72 -3.72 -8.23
N GLU A 155 -12.99 -4.52 -7.21
CA GLU A 155 -13.81 -4.21 -6.04
C GLU A 155 -12.93 -4.06 -4.79
N PRO A 156 -13.47 -3.67 -3.61
CA PRO A 156 -12.68 -3.58 -2.38
C PRO A 156 -11.84 -4.84 -2.12
N TYR A 157 -10.56 -4.60 -1.81
CA TYR A 157 -9.50 -5.60 -1.65
C TYR A 157 -8.99 -6.27 -2.95
N SER A 158 -9.50 -5.89 -4.12
CA SER A 158 -8.82 -6.21 -5.37
C SER A 158 -7.46 -5.53 -5.42
N TRP A 159 -6.44 -6.29 -5.82
CA TRP A 159 -5.07 -5.82 -5.95
C TRP A 159 -4.60 -6.00 -7.40
N LEU A 160 -3.97 -4.97 -7.94
CA LEU A 160 -3.43 -4.93 -9.29
C LEU A 160 -1.96 -4.53 -9.24
N ARG A 161 -1.10 -5.26 -9.98
CA ARG A 161 0.28 -4.88 -10.25
C ARG A 161 0.48 -4.74 -11.75
N LEU A 162 1.09 -3.64 -12.15
CA LEU A 162 1.41 -3.32 -13.53
C LEU A 162 2.92 -3.21 -13.69
N PRO A 163 3.53 -4.01 -14.57
CA PRO A 163 4.94 -3.87 -14.92
C PRO A 163 5.28 -2.46 -15.43
N PRO A 164 6.56 -2.05 -15.35
CA PRO A 164 7.02 -0.79 -15.92
C PRO A 164 6.61 -0.62 -17.38
N GLY A 165 6.03 0.53 -17.71
CA GLY A 165 5.60 0.89 -19.06
C GLY A 165 4.23 0.33 -19.49
N CYS A 166 3.57 -0.50 -18.70
CA CYS A 166 2.20 -0.92 -18.96
C CYS A 166 1.24 0.23 -18.66
N ALA A 167 0.50 0.72 -19.65
CA ALA A 167 -0.46 1.80 -19.46
C ALA A 167 -1.67 1.32 -18.63
N LEU A 168 -2.09 2.11 -17.64
CA LEU A 168 -3.39 1.96 -16.97
C LEU A 168 -4.34 3.04 -17.48
N ARG A 169 -5.44 2.61 -18.10
CA ARG A 169 -6.52 3.47 -18.55
C ARG A 169 -7.85 2.82 -18.20
N VAL A 170 -8.45 3.24 -17.12
CA VAL A 170 -9.62 2.60 -16.53
C VAL A 170 -10.74 3.59 -16.30
N LYS A 171 -11.92 3.07 -15.99
CA LYS A 171 -13.09 3.85 -15.61
C LYS A 171 -13.48 3.52 -14.17
N ALA A 172 -13.52 4.55 -13.32
CA ALA A 172 -14.04 4.40 -11.97
C ALA A 172 -15.53 4.02 -12.01
N GLY A 173 -15.95 3.22 -11.05
CA GLY A 173 -17.34 2.80 -10.90
C GLY A 173 -18.30 3.94 -10.58
N PRO A 174 -19.61 3.64 -10.49
CA PRO A 174 -20.64 4.66 -10.25
C PRO A 174 -20.51 5.33 -8.86
N GLU A 175 -19.90 4.68 -7.89
CA GLU A 175 -19.60 5.23 -6.57
C GLU A 175 -18.21 5.90 -6.50
N GLY A 176 -17.48 5.93 -7.62
CA GLY A 176 -16.06 6.31 -7.66
C GLY A 176 -15.15 5.18 -7.16
N CYS A 177 -13.91 5.51 -6.85
CA CYS A 177 -12.95 4.57 -6.29
C CYS A 177 -12.02 5.29 -5.31
N LYS A 178 -11.77 4.68 -4.16
CA LYS A 178 -10.65 5.04 -3.29
C LYS A 178 -9.64 3.91 -3.33
N ALA A 179 -8.40 4.23 -3.64
CA ALA A 179 -7.34 3.24 -3.77
C ALA A 179 -6.06 3.69 -3.04
N TRP A 180 -5.35 2.72 -2.46
CA TRP A 180 -3.94 2.86 -2.17
C TRP A 180 -3.17 2.66 -3.48
N VAL A 181 -2.25 3.56 -3.78
CA VAL A 181 -1.49 3.58 -5.04
C VAL A 181 -0.01 3.73 -4.74
N LYS A 182 0.82 2.87 -5.33
CA LYS A 182 2.28 2.96 -5.28
C LYS A 182 2.84 2.90 -6.70
N THR A 183 3.68 3.86 -7.08
CA THR A 183 4.26 3.95 -8.42
C THR A 183 5.77 4.13 -8.35
N GLY A 184 6.49 3.75 -9.42
CA GLY A 184 7.95 3.93 -9.54
C GLY A 184 8.78 2.74 -9.05
N HIS A 185 8.36 2.09 -7.99
CA HIS A 185 9.12 1.12 -7.20
C HIS A 185 9.52 -0.18 -7.93
N LEU A 186 8.86 -0.54 -9.02
CA LEU A 186 9.12 -1.83 -9.67
C LEU A 186 10.41 -1.83 -10.49
N LEU A 187 10.95 -0.68 -10.88
CA LEU A 187 12.27 -0.59 -11.50
C LEU A 187 13.40 -1.03 -10.54
N SER A 188 13.29 -0.66 -9.27
CA SER A 188 14.26 -1.02 -8.24
C SER A 188 14.23 -2.51 -7.88
N ILE A 189 13.07 -3.13 -8.02
CA ILE A 189 12.83 -4.54 -7.68
C ILE A 189 13.40 -5.48 -8.73
N GLU A 190 13.36 -5.12 -10.02
CA GLU A 190 14.00 -5.93 -11.08
C GLU A 190 15.51 -6.02 -10.93
N GLY A 191 16.16 -4.99 -10.36
CA GLY A 191 17.59 -5.00 -10.04
C GLY A 191 17.96 -5.99 -8.93
N LEU A 192 17.10 -6.16 -7.93
CA LEU A 192 17.31 -7.09 -6.80
C LEU A 192 17.08 -8.57 -7.18
N MET A 193 16.37 -8.85 -8.27
CA MET A 193 16.11 -10.22 -8.73
C MET A 193 17.19 -10.79 -9.67
N ARG A 194 18.23 -10.00 -10.01
CA ARG A 194 19.31 -10.40 -10.92
C ARG A 194 20.63 -10.72 -10.20
N THR A 195 20.66 -10.67 -8.90
CA THR A 195 21.81 -11.06 -8.06
C THR A 195 21.47 -12.30 -7.23
#